data_c77d6a5c85ec23c24292608360a76ae7
#
_entry.id   c77d6a5c85ec23c24292608360a76ae7
#
_cell.length_a   1.000
_cell.length_b   1.000
_cell.length_c   1.000
_cell.angle_alpha   90.00
_cell.angle_beta   90.00
_cell.angle_gamma   90.00
#
_symmetry.space_group_name_H-M   'P 1'
#
loop_
_entity.id
_entity.type
_entity.pdbx_description
1 polymer ?
#
loop_
_entity_poly.entity_id
_entity_poly.type
_entity_poly.pdbx_seq_one_letter_code
_entity_poly.pdbx_strand_id
1 'polypeptide(L)'
;ASDVYKRQTYIGESNTSIRRMRTAFRPTEDASYIVRKENQKRLAEYLKYKPFGEGLGLGGVEARKYGSRLTTLIPHDSFYVKIWMETGIVGLVLFLTIYVCTLLRGCYLIMFRIKNNELRGILTAIACGIFGLMISAYGNAFFFQFPTGFIIILFLSVLINGEHIDQLLTQQKMKKK
;
A
#
# COMPACT_ATOMS: atom_id res chain seq x y z
N ALA A 1 3.09 -44.00 13.78
CA ALA A 1 3.78 -43.06 12.89
C ALA A 1 3.01 -41.74 12.73
N SER A 2 1.67 -41.75 12.73
CA SER A 2 0.83 -40.53 12.59
C SER A 2 0.94 -39.56 13.77
N ASP A 3 1.10 -40.04 15.00
CA ASP A 3 1.14 -39.21 16.21
C ASP A 3 2.49 -38.53 16.46
N VAL A 4 3.57 -39.09 15.94
CA VAL A 4 4.92 -38.49 16.01
C VAL A 4 5.00 -37.30 15.06
N TYR A 5 4.38 -37.36 13.88
CA TYR A 5 4.30 -36.24 12.93
C TYR A 5 3.45 -35.08 13.47
N LYS A 6 2.38 -35.35 14.19
CA LYS A 6 1.57 -34.32 14.86
C LYS A 6 2.36 -33.59 15.96
N ARG A 7 3.20 -34.30 16.74
CA ARG A 7 4.06 -33.68 17.78
C ARG A 7 5.19 -32.83 17.22
N GLN A 8 5.78 -33.19 16.07
CA GLN A 8 6.82 -32.36 15.44
C GLN A 8 6.31 -31.04 14.86
N THR A 9 5.01 -30.94 14.58
CA THR A 9 4.38 -29.67 14.13
C THR A 9 4.09 -28.70 15.29
N TYR A 10 4.21 -29.12 16.54
CA TYR A 10 3.93 -28.32 17.74
C TYR A 10 5.16 -27.62 18.34
N ILE A 11 6.36 -27.79 17.77
CA ILE A 11 7.55 -27.05 18.20
C ILE A 11 7.33 -25.56 17.90
N GLY A 12 7.23 -24.73 18.95
CA GLY A 12 7.06 -23.29 18.84
C GLY A 12 5.63 -22.76 19.02
N GLU A 13 4.67 -23.55 19.48
CA GLU A 13 3.31 -23.07 19.79
C GLU A 13 3.26 -22.02 20.90
N SER A 14 4.21 -22.06 21.84
CA SER A 14 4.40 -21.02 22.85
C SER A 14 4.92 -19.70 22.28
N ASN A 15 5.49 -19.72 21.06
CA ASN A 15 5.98 -18.50 20.41
C ASN A 15 4.92 -17.94 19.44
N THR A 16 4.35 -16.81 19.82
CA THR A 16 3.29 -16.11 19.07
C THR A 16 3.71 -15.77 17.62
N SER A 17 5.00 -15.51 17.40
CA SER A 17 5.54 -15.20 16.07
C SER A 17 5.56 -16.41 15.15
N ILE A 18 5.97 -17.58 15.65
CA ILE A 18 5.98 -18.84 14.88
C ILE A 18 4.55 -19.27 14.53
N ARG A 19 3.61 -19.11 15.47
CA ARG A 19 2.19 -19.40 15.24
C ARG A 19 1.62 -18.50 14.15
N ARG A 20 1.90 -17.18 14.18
CA ARG A 20 1.49 -16.23 13.15
C ARG A 20 2.08 -16.55 11.78
N MET A 21 3.35 -16.96 11.70
CA MET A 21 3.97 -17.39 10.44
C MET A 21 3.29 -18.63 9.84
N ARG A 22 2.86 -19.58 10.67
CA ARG A 22 2.13 -20.78 10.20
C ARG A 22 0.74 -20.44 9.70
N THR A 23 0.00 -19.57 10.41
CA THR A 23 -1.35 -19.14 9.98
C THR A 23 -1.31 -18.27 8.74
N ALA A 24 -0.19 -17.60 8.44
CA ALA A 24 -0.03 -16.84 7.19
C ALA A 24 -0.19 -17.71 5.93
N PHE A 25 0.15 -19.00 6.00
CA PHE A 25 -0.04 -19.95 4.90
C PHE A 25 -1.43 -20.63 4.89
N ARG A 26 -2.27 -20.36 5.93
CA ARG A 26 -3.63 -20.87 6.06
C ARG A 26 -4.59 -19.76 6.45
N PRO A 27 -4.90 -18.84 5.53
CA PRO A 27 -5.66 -17.62 5.83
C PRO A 27 -7.07 -17.90 6.37
N THR A 28 -7.64 -19.07 6.06
CA THR A 28 -8.96 -19.48 6.54
C THR A 28 -8.98 -19.85 8.03
N GLU A 29 -7.84 -20.16 8.63
CA GLU A 29 -7.69 -20.51 10.05
C GLU A 29 -7.19 -19.30 10.89
N ASP A 30 -6.82 -18.20 10.25
CA ASP A 30 -6.36 -16.99 10.94
C ASP A 30 -7.55 -16.17 11.43
N ALA A 31 -7.70 -16.11 12.75
CA ALA A 31 -8.74 -15.32 13.40
C ALA A 31 -8.70 -13.84 12.99
N SER A 32 -7.50 -13.27 12.79
CA SER A 32 -7.33 -11.88 12.34
C SER A 32 -7.87 -11.67 10.94
N TYR A 33 -7.64 -12.63 10.03
CA TYR A 33 -8.16 -12.58 8.67
C TYR A 33 -9.69 -12.65 8.63
N ILE A 34 -10.28 -13.54 9.43
CA ILE A 34 -11.74 -13.70 9.51
C ILE A 34 -12.39 -12.41 10.01
N VAL A 35 -11.84 -11.80 11.08
CA VAL A 35 -12.34 -10.53 11.63
C VAL A 35 -12.23 -9.40 10.61
N ARG A 36 -11.11 -9.30 9.87
CA ARG A 36 -10.94 -8.30 8.80
C ARG A 36 -11.98 -8.46 7.71
N LYS A 37 -12.21 -9.69 7.26
CA LYS A 37 -13.19 -10.01 6.21
C LYS A 37 -14.62 -9.64 6.65
N GLU A 38 -14.98 -9.95 7.88
CA GLU A 38 -16.28 -9.59 8.44
C GLU A 38 -16.45 -8.07 8.57
N ASN A 39 -15.43 -7.36 9.07
CA ASN A 39 -15.42 -5.92 9.15
C ASN A 39 -15.54 -5.25 7.76
N GLN A 40 -14.82 -5.76 6.76
CA GLN A 40 -14.92 -5.26 5.39
C GLN A 40 -16.32 -5.48 4.81
N LYS A 41 -16.97 -6.62 5.11
CA LYS A 41 -18.34 -6.89 4.67
C LYS A 41 -19.33 -5.90 5.29
N ARG A 42 -19.24 -5.66 6.59
CA ARG A 42 -20.08 -4.65 7.29
C ARG A 42 -19.86 -3.25 6.75
N LEU A 43 -18.60 -2.89 6.47
CA LEU A 43 -18.27 -1.63 5.83
C LEU A 43 -18.84 -1.51 4.42
N ALA A 44 -18.79 -2.58 3.63
CA ALA A 44 -19.34 -2.60 2.28
C ALA A 44 -20.85 -2.33 2.27
N GLU A 45 -21.59 -2.94 3.19
CA GLU A 45 -23.02 -2.72 3.35
C GLU A 45 -23.32 -1.28 3.79
N TYR A 46 -22.55 -0.76 4.73
CA TYR A 46 -22.71 0.61 5.25
C TYR A 46 -22.38 1.68 4.23
N LEU A 47 -21.28 1.49 3.45
CA LEU A 47 -20.81 2.46 2.45
C LEU A 47 -21.52 2.33 1.10
N LYS A 48 -22.39 1.33 0.93
CA LYS A 48 -23.10 1.09 -0.34
C LYS A 48 -23.82 2.34 -0.88
N TYR A 49 -24.39 3.14 0.01
CA TYR A 49 -25.12 4.36 -0.32
C TYR A 49 -24.31 5.63 -0.11
N LYS A 50 -23.00 5.51 0.12
CA LYS A 50 -22.07 6.63 0.38
C LYS A 50 -20.89 6.59 -0.58
N PRO A 51 -21.07 6.91 -1.86
CA PRO A 51 -20.02 6.77 -2.87
C PRO A 51 -18.79 7.65 -2.59
N PHE A 52 -18.95 8.73 -1.81
CA PHE A 52 -17.87 9.64 -1.39
C PHE A 52 -17.39 9.39 0.05
N GLY A 53 -17.82 8.28 0.69
CA GLY A 53 -17.41 7.94 2.04
C GLY A 53 -18.01 8.81 3.14
N GLU A 54 -17.35 8.84 4.29
CA GLU A 54 -17.78 9.61 5.48
C GLU A 54 -17.08 10.97 5.61
N GLY A 55 -16.01 11.19 4.87
CA GLY A 55 -15.16 12.37 4.94
C GLY A 55 -13.74 12.07 5.45
N LEU A 56 -12.80 12.92 5.03
CA LEU A 56 -11.39 12.79 5.38
C LEU A 56 -11.20 12.88 6.90
N GLY A 57 -10.38 11.98 7.45
CA GLY A 57 -10.06 11.91 8.87
C GLY A 57 -11.16 11.27 9.72
N LEU A 58 -12.27 10.79 9.15
CA LEU A 58 -13.35 10.11 9.84
C LEU A 58 -13.30 8.57 9.73
N GLY A 59 -12.23 8.02 9.16
CA GLY A 59 -11.97 6.59 9.06
C GLY A 59 -11.10 6.07 10.18
N GLY A 60 -11.55 4.98 10.85
CA GLY A 60 -10.79 4.26 11.86
C GLY A 60 -10.99 4.73 13.29
N VAL A 61 -10.45 3.94 14.22
CA VAL A 61 -10.66 4.14 15.68
C VAL A 61 -10.10 5.46 16.22
N GLU A 62 -9.14 6.05 15.53
CA GLU A 62 -8.55 7.35 15.88
C GLU A 62 -9.57 8.51 15.75
N ALA A 63 -10.57 8.33 14.88
CA ALA A 63 -11.61 9.32 14.66
C ALA A 63 -12.79 9.24 15.67
N ARG A 64 -12.76 8.34 16.64
CA ARG A 64 -13.80 8.22 17.68
C ARG A 64 -14.05 9.52 18.45
N LYS A 65 -13.02 10.33 18.61
CA LYS A 65 -13.13 11.65 19.27
C LYS A 65 -14.03 12.64 18.52
N TYR A 66 -14.33 12.40 17.24
CA TYR A 66 -15.19 13.23 16.42
C TYR A 66 -16.62 12.66 16.22
N GLY A 67 -16.92 11.52 16.82
CA GLY A 67 -18.25 10.89 16.79
C GLY A 67 -18.19 9.36 16.74
N SER A 68 -19.30 8.72 17.10
CA SER A 68 -19.42 7.27 17.05
C SER A 68 -20.19 6.85 15.77
N ARG A 69 -19.45 6.65 14.69
CA ARG A 69 -19.95 6.12 13.42
C ARG A 69 -19.42 4.70 13.23
N LEU A 70 -20.00 3.93 12.32
CA LEU A 70 -19.51 2.58 12.06
C LEU A 70 -18.04 2.60 11.61
N THR A 71 -17.66 3.56 10.78
CA THR A 71 -16.27 3.77 10.30
C THR A 71 -15.28 4.12 11.40
N THR A 72 -15.73 4.72 12.52
CA THR A 72 -14.87 5.02 13.68
C THR A 72 -14.79 3.87 14.68
N LEU A 73 -15.68 2.87 14.57
CA LEU A 73 -15.69 1.70 15.46
C LEU A 73 -14.82 0.55 14.92
N ILE A 74 -14.64 0.48 13.61
CA ILE A 74 -13.89 -0.57 12.94
C ILE A 74 -12.43 -0.14 12.78
N PRO A 75 -11.45 -0.93 13.31
CA PRO A 75 -10.04 -0.65 13.07
C PRO A 75 -9.70 -0.85 11.58
N HIS A 76 -8.91 0.06 11.03
CA HIS A 76 -8.40 -0.04 9.67
C HIS A 76 -6.97 -0.59 9.70
N ASP A 77 -6.81 -1.86 9.35
CA ASP A 77 -5.49 -2.48 9.20
C ASP A 77 -4.92 -2.27 7.79
N SER A 78 -5.76 -1.91 6.83
CA SER A 78 -5.40 -1.67 5.44
C SER A 78 -5.54 -0.19 5.09
N PHE A 79 -4.53 0.34 4.42
CA PHE A 79 -4.56 1.70 3.89
C PHE A 79 -5.70 1.91 2.87
N TYR A 80 -5.95 0.91 2.02
CA TYR A 80 -7.04 0.98 1.03
C TYR A 80 -8.42 1.00 1.69
N VAL A 81 -8.61 0.27 2.78
CA VAL A 81 -9.84 0.30 3.56
C VAL A 81 -10.03 1.68 4.20
N LYS A 82 -8.95 2.30 4.69
CA LYS A 82 -8.99 3.68 5.22
C LYS A 82 -9.46 4.67 4.16
N ILE A 83 -8.84 4.69 2.97
CA ILE A 83 -9.27 5.54 1.86
C ILE A 83 -10.73 5.28 1.52
N TRP A 84 -11.13 4.01 1.44
CA TRP A 84 -12.51 3.66 1.13
C TRP A 84 -13.49 4.19 2.17
N MET A 85 -13.19 4.11 3.46
CA MET A 85 -14.03 4.69 4.51
C MET A 85 -14.14 6.21 4.42
N GLU A 86 -13.02 6.88 4.13
CA GLU A 86 -12.95 8.35 4.13
C GLU A 86 -13.48 8.97 2.85
N THR A 87 -13.15 8.42 1.69
CA THR A 87 -13.45 9.01 0.36
C THR A 87 -14.38 8.16 -0.51
N GLY A 88 -14.86 7.04 0.03
CA GLY A 88 -15.75 6.13 -0.67
C GLY A 88 -15.06 5.37 -1.82
N ILE A 89 -15.90 4.69 -2.61
CA ILE A 89 -15.41 3.95 -3.77
C ILE A 89 -14.84 4.88 -4.85
N VAL A 90 -15.39 6.08 -4.99
CA VAL A 90 -14.93 7.08 -5.96
C VAL A 90 -13.50 7.52 -5.65
N GLY A 91 -13.22 7.87 -4.41
CA GLY A 91 -11.88 8.27 -3.99
C GLY A 91 -10.87 7.12 -4.06
N LEU A 92 -11.27 5.90 -3.69
CA LEU A 92 -10.42 4.72 -3.81
C LEU A 92 -10.03 4.44 -5.27
N VAL A 93 -11.00 4.46 -6.20
CA VAL A 93 -10.73 4.25 -7.63
C VAL A 93 -9.84 5.35 -8.19
N LEU A 94 -10.11 6.60 -7.85
CA LEU A 94 -9.29 7.74 -8.28
C LEU A 94 -7.85 7.60 -7.78
N PHE A 95 -7.67 7.28 -6.49
CA PHE A 95 -6.36 7.05 -5.90
C PHE A 95 -5.59 5.94 -6.63
N LEU A 96 -6.19 4.78 -6.80
CA LEU A 96 -5.55 3.65 -7.50
C LEU A 96 -5.21 4.02 -8.94
N THR A 97 -6.11 4.70 -9.66
CA THR A 97 -5.88 5.14 -11.05
C THR A 97 -4.68 6.07 -11.14
N ILE A 98 -4.57 7.06 -10.26
CA ILE A 98 -3.44 8.01 -10.25
C ILE A 98 -2.12 7.25 -10.05
N TYR A 99 -2.04 6.37 -9.05
CA TYR A 99 -0.80 5.63 -8.75
C TYR A 99 -0.43 4.64 -9.86
N VAL A 100 -1.39 3.89 -10.38
CA VAL A 100 -1.15 2.95 -11.49
C VAL A 100 -0.72 3.69 -12.75
N CYS A 101 -1.40 4.76 -13.14
CA CYS A 101 -1.02 5.55 -14.30
C CYS A 101 0.37 6.17 -14.14
N THR A 102 0.73 6.65 -12.95
CA THR A 102 2.05 7.21 -12.67
C THR A 102 3.14 6.13 -12.78
N LEU A 103 2.92 4.94 -12.22
CA LEU A 103 3.85 3.83 -12.34
C LEU A 103 4.00 3.35 -13.79
N LEU A 104 2.90 3.19 -14.53
CA LEU A 104 2.94 2.81 -15.95
C LEU A 104 3.69 3.84 -16.78
N ARG A 105 3.46 5.14 -16.56
CA ARG A 105 4.23 6.21 -17.20
C ARG A 105 5.71 6.12 -16.83
N GLY A 106 6.03 5.89 -15.55
CA GLY A 106 7.41 5.71 -15.09
C GLY A 106 8.09 4.52 -15.79
N CYS A 107 7.43 3.37 -15.85
CA CYS A 107 7.93 2.21 -16.57
C CYS A 107 8.18 2.51 -18.08
N TYR A 108 7.23 3.19 -18.71
CA TYR A 108 7.39 3.61 -20.11
C TYR A 108 8.62 4.51 -20.30
N LEU A 109 8.82 5.51 -19.45
CA LEU A 109 10.00 6.41 -19.51
C LEU A 109 11.29 5.62 -19.32
N ILE A 110 11.37 4.74 -18.33
CA ILE A 110 12.54 3.91 -18.03
C ILE A 110 12.90 3.02 -19.24
N MET A 111 11.92 2.41 -19.89
CA MET A 111 12.16 1.47 -20.98
C MET A 111 12.51 2.16 -22.28
N PHE A 112 11.89 3.30 -22.61
CA PHE A 112 11.94 3.84 -23.97
C PHE A 112 12.58 5.24 -24.06
N ARG A 113 12.65 6.00 -22.98
CA ARG A 113 13.08 7.42 -23.05
C ARG A 113 14.40 7.70 -22.37
N ILE A 114 14.73 7.03 -21.28
CA ILE A 114 15.95 7.27 -20.50
C ILE A 114 17.16 6.64 -21.18
N LYS A 115 18.15 7.45 -21.50
CA LYS A 115 19.41 7.03 -22.17
C LYS A 115 20.54 6.77 -21.20
N ASN A 116 20.58 7.48 -20.07
CA ASN A 116 21.61 7.31 -19.07
C ASN A 116 21.34 6.05 -18.24
N ASN A 117 22.26 5.07 -18.30
CA ASN A 117 22.10 3.77 -17.62
C ASN A 117 22.07 3.90 -16.08
N GLU A 118 22.83 4.84 -15.51
CA GLU A 118 22.82 5.06 -14.05
C GLU A 118 21.46 5.59 -13.59
N LEU A 119 20.95 6.61 -14.29
CA LEU A 119 19.62 7.16 -14.01
C LEU A 119 18.53 6.11 -14.20
N ARG A 120 18.63 5.29 -15.26
CA ARG A 120 17.69 4.19 -15.50
C ARG A 120 17.66 3.21 -14.33
N GLY A 121 18.83 2.82 -13.79
CA GLY A 121 18.91 1.95 -12.62
C GLY A 121 18.24 2.54 -11.38
N ILE A 122 18.50 3.83 -11.10
CA ILE A 122 17.89 4.55 -9.96
C ILE A 122 16.36 4.61 -10.09
N LEU A 123 15.87 5.02 -11.27
CA LEU A 123 14.42 5.12 -11.52
C LEU A 123 13.72 3.75 -11.45
N THR A 124 14.40 2.69 -11.92
CA THR A 124 13.88 1.33 -11.79
C THR A 124 13.74 0.92 -10.32
N ALA A 125 14.77 1.19 -9.50
CA ALA A 125 14.72 0.90 -8.06
C ALA A 125 13.58 1.67 -7.37
N ILE A 126 13.40 2.96 -7.71
CA ILE A 126 12.29 3.77 -7.20
C ILE A 126 10.93 3.19 -7.60
N ALA A 127 10.74 2.83 -8.87
CA ALA A 127 9.48 2.26 -9.36
C ALA A 127 9.14 0.93 -8.68
N CYS A 128 10.13 0.03 -8.55
CA CYS A 128 9.97 -1.24 -7.84
C CYS A 128 9.67 -1.02 -6.35
N GLY A 129 10.33 -0.05 -5.71
CA GLY A 129 10.10 0.30 -4.32
C GLY A 129 8.67 0.80 -4.08
N ILE A 130 8.17 1.73 -4.91
CA ILE A 130 6.79 2.24 -4.82
C ILE A 130 5.79 1.12 -5.06
N PHE A 131 6.00 0.26 -6.04
CA PHE A 131 5.14 -0.89 -6.31
C PHE A 131 5.09 -1.85 -5.11
N GLY A 132 6.23 -2.17 -4.50
CA GLY A 132 6.31 -2.99 -3.29
C GLY A 132 5.56 -2.35 -2.11
N LEU A 133 5.68 -1.02 -1.92
CA LEU A 133 4.93 -0.29 -0.90
C LEU A 133 3.41 -0.32 -1.16
N MET A 134 2.97 -0.23 -2.41
CA MET A 134 1.55 -0.37 -2.75
C MET A 134 0.99 -1.74 -2.38
N ILE A 135 1.74 -2.82 -2.65
CA ILE A 135 1.33 -4.17 -2.23
C ILE A 135 1.26 -4.26 -0.71
N SER A 136 2.29 -3.77 -0.01
CA SER A 136 2.39 -3.80 1.45
C SER A 136 1.28 -2.98 2.14
N ALA A 137 0.80 -1.92 1.50
CA ALA A 137 -0.30 -1.08 1.98
C ALA A 137 -1.65 -1.80 2.10
N TYR A 138 -1.79 -2.98 1.49
CA TYR A 138 -2.96 -3.84 1.69
C TYR A 138 -3.03 -4.38 3.12
N GLY A 139 -1.89 -4.69 3.72
CA GLY A 139 -1.80 -5.25 5.07
C GLY A 139 -1.54 -4.23 6.19
N ASN A 140 -1.22 -2.97 5.83
CA ASN A 140 -0.86 -1.95 6.82
C ASN A 140 -1.20 -0.54 6.34
N ALA A 141 -1.61 0.34 7.25
CA ALA A 141 -2.04 1.71 6.96
C ALA A 141 -0.91 2.76 7.03
N PHE A 142 0.32 2.41 6.62
CA PHE A 142 1.49 3.30 6.74
C PHE A 142 1.68 4.31 5.60
N PHE A 143 0.96 4.17 4.49
CA PHE A 143 1.27 4.81 3.21
C PHE A 143 1.31 6.35 3.27
N PHE A 144 0.46 7.00 4.07
CA PHE A 144 0.47 8.45 4.30
C PHE A 144 1.00 8.86 5.68
N GLN A 145 1.61 7.95 6.42
CA GLN A 145 2.26 8.34 7.66
C GLN A 145 3.59 9.05 7.38
N PHE A 146 3.88 10.06 8.18
CA PHE A 146 5.22 10.70 8.13
C PHE A 146 6.29 9.74 8.69
N PRO A 147 7.46 9.58 8.03
CA PRO A 147 7.92 10.28 6.80
C PRO A 147 7.58 9.57 5.49
N THR A 148 6.97 8.38 5.52
CA THR A 148 6.78 7.50 4.36
C THR A 148 5.99 8.18 3.24
N GLY A 149 4.89 8.85 3.57
CA GLY A 149 4.07 9.53 2.57
C GLY A 149 4.84 10.63 1.83
N PHE A 150 5.67 11.40 2.55
CA PHE A 150 6.51 12.43 1.93
C PHE A 150 7.55 11.83 0.97
N ILE A 151 8.21 10.74 1.38
CA ILE A 151 9.20 10.04 0.55
C ILE A 151 8.54 9.48 -0.73
N ILE A 152 7.36 8.91 -0.62
CA ILE A 152 6.62 8.38 -1.79
C ILE A 152 6.30 9.49 -2.77
N ILE A 153 5.81 10.65 -2.31
CA ILE A 153 5.50 11.79 -3.18
C ILE A 153 6.76 12.30 -3.87
N LEU A 154 7.89 12.43 -3.16
CA LEU A 154 9.17 12.81 -3.74
C LEU A 154 9.61 11.83 -4.83
N PHE A 155 9.55 10.53 -4.56
CA PHE A 155 9.95 9.51 -5.50
C PHE A 155 9.04 9.45 -6.73
N LEU A 156 7.73 9.64 -6.57
CA LEU A 156 6.81 9.78 -7.69
C LEU A 156 7.14 11.01 -8.54
N SER A 157 7.48 12.13 -7.91
CA SER A 157 7.89 13.35 -8.61
C SER A 157 9.18 13.14 -9.43
N VAL A 158 10.17 12.47 -8.84
CA VAL A 158 11.41 12.11 -9.54
C VAL A 158 11.13 11.16 -10.72
N LEU A 159 10.26 10.16 -10.52
CA LEU A 159 9.90 9.18 -11.54
C LEU A 159 9.23 9.84 -12.76
N ILE A 160 8.27 10.77 -12.52
CA ILE A 160 7.57 11.48 -13.60
C ILE A 160 8.52 12.42 -14.37
N ASN A 161 9.45 13.06 -13.66
CA ASN A 161 10.40 14.01 -14.23
C ASN A 161 11.70 13.36 -14.76
N GLY A 162 11.77 12.03 -14.79
CA GLY A 162 12.96 11.28 -15.17
C GLY A 162 13.54 11.68 -16.54
N GLU A 163 12.68 11.94 -17.54
CA GLU A 163 13.12 12.40 -18.88
C GLU A 163 13.80 13.76 -18.83
N HIS A 164 13.25 14.70 -18.08
CA HIS A 164 13.86 16.03 -17.91
C HIS A 164 15.22 15.95 -17.21
N ILE A 165 15.32 15.12 -16.19
CA ILE A 165 16.58 14.86 -15.47
C ILE A 165 17.63 14.28 -16.43
N ASP A 166 17.25 13.32 -17.28
CA ASP A 166 18.16 12.71 -18.27
C ASP A 166 18.70 13.76 -19.28
N GLN A 167 17.83 14.66 -19.74
CA GLN A 167 18.21 15.76 -20.62
C GLN A 167 19.22 16.72 -19.96
N LEU A 168 18.99 17.12 -18.71
CA LEU A 168 19.89 17.99 -17.96
C LEU A 168 21.24 17.33 -17.73
N LEU A 169 21.30 16.06 -17.38
CA LEU A 169 22.56 15.32 -17.21
C LEU A 169 23.33 15.21 -18.50
N THR A 170 22.67 15.01 -19.64
CA THR A 170 23.27 14.96 -20.95
C THR A 170 23.87 16.30 -21.35
N GLN A 171 23.16 17.41 -21.13
CA GLN A 171 23.67 18.77 -21.39
C GLN A 171 24.91 19.11 -20.55
N GLN A 172 24.90 18.71 -19.26
CA GLN A 172 26.06 18.93 -18.38
C GLN A 172 27.30 18.15 -18.83
N LYS A 173 27.14 16.92 -19.32
CA LYS A 173 28.24 16.12 -19.88
C LYS A 173 28.82 16.74 -21.14
N MET A 174 28.01 17.38 -21.99
CA MET A 174 28.48 18.07 -23.20
C MET A 174 29.21 19.37 -22.88
N LYS A 175 28.83 20.12 -21.85
CA LYS A 175 29.54 21.36 -21.44
C LYS A 175 30.89 21.11 -20.76
N LYS A 176 31.16 19.89 -20.28
CA LYS A 176 32.40 19.50 -19.60
C LYS A 176 33.46 18.91 -20.58
N LYS A 177 33.06 18.63 -21.80
CA LYS A 177 33.96 18.25 -22.92
C LYS A 177 34.37 19.47 -23.73
#